data_dce553742e07dd2b0d4d338f45d96813
#
_entry.id   dce553742e07dd2b0d4d338f45d96813
#
_cell.length_a   1.000
_cell.length_b   1.000
_cell.length_c   1.000
_cell.angle_alpha   90.00
_cell.angle_beta   90.00
_cell.angle_gamma   90.00
#
_symmetry.space_group_name_H-M   'P 1'
#
loop_
_entity.id
_entity.type
_entity.pdbx_description
1 polymer ?
#
loop_
_entity_poly.entity_id
_entity_poly.type
_entity_poly.pdbx_seq_one_letter_code
_entity_poly.pdbx_strand_id
1 'polypeptide(L)'
;MNTVNSFKNNKRIILASASPRRRELLSLVTDNFEVLTADVDERAAEIKMEEDGVPALRVSEHLAELKAEAVFNTLIEEEKENSIVIGADTSVILDNIIFGKPADREEAVNMLSLLSGHTHMVATGVCVFAGKNKLVFTEETLVEFNELDDYQKALIEAYIDTGSPFDKAGGYGIQDMGALLVKRIDGDYANVVGFPVSRLARELSNMVK
;
A
#
# COMPACT_ATOMS: atom_id res chain seq x y z
N MET A 1 -15.21 10.13 -19.03
CA MET A 1 -13.78 10.41 -19.14
C MET A 1 -13.16 9.36 -20.02
N ASN A 2 -12.46 9.72 -21.09
CA ASN A 2 -11.76 8.72 -21.88
C ASN A 2 -10.55 8.25 -21.05
N THR A 3 -10.73 7.15 -20.34
CA THR A 3 -9.59 6.40 -19.81
C THR A 3 -8.67 6.10 -20.99
N VAL A 4 -7.42 6.50 -20.87
CA VAL A 4 -6.40 6.00 -21.78
C VAL A 4 -6.34 4.51 -21.50
N ASN A 5 -7.11 3.73 -22.26
CA ASN A 5 -7.15 2.27 -22.16
C ASN A 5 -5.79 1.76 -22.66
N SER A 6 -4.75 2.11 -21.87
CA SER A 6 -3.36 1.78 -22.15
C SER A 6 -3.08 0.29 -22.00
N PHE A 7 -4.06 -0.42 -21.43
CA PHE A 7 -3.94 -1.84 -21.14
C PHE A 7 -5.01 -2.64 -21.89
N LYS A 8 -4.82 -2.82 -23.21
CA LYS A 8 -5.62 -3.75 -24.01
C LYS A 8 -5.16 -5.18 -23.73
N ASN A 9 -5.74 -5.78 -22.74
CA ASN A 9 -5.51 -7.17 -22.42
C ASN A 9 -6.84 -7.92 -22.35
N ASN A 10 -6.86 -9.15 -22.88
CA ASN A 10 -8.02 -10.04 -22.79
C ASN A 10 -8.03 -10.86 -21.49
N LYS A 11 -7.04 -10.67 -20.61
CA LYS A 11 -6.96 -11.41 -19.34
C LYS A 11 -7.86 -10.79 -18.29
N ARG A 12 -8.42 -11.62 -17.43
CA ARG A 12 -9.14 -11.22 -16.23
C ARG A 12 -8.18 -10.57 -15.23
N ILE A 13 -8.44 -9.33 -14.84
CA ILE A 13 -7.62 -8.62 -13.86
C ILE A 13 -8.28 -8.72 -12.49
N ILE A 14 -7.54 -9.14 -11.48
CA ILE A 14 -8.01 -9.35 -10.12
C ILE A 14 -7.13 -8.54 -9.16
N LEU A 15 -7.74 -7.64 -8.40
CA LEU A 15 -7.08 -6.94 -7.30
C LEU A 15 -7.28 -7.72 -6.00
N ALA A 16 -6.20 -8.28 -5.47
CA ALA A 16 -6.17 -9.01 -4.20
C ALA A 16 -6.06 -8.05 -3.01
N SER A 17 -6.98 -7.09 -2.90
CA SER A 17 -6.98 -6.09 -1.83
C SER A 17 -8.37 -5.50 -1.60
N ALA A 18 -8.80 -5.42 -0.32
CA ALA A 18 -10.04 -4.76 0.08
C ALA A 18 -9.93 -3.23 0.13
N SER A 19 -8.73 -2.64 -0.04
CA SER A 19 -8.51 -1.21 0.09
C SER A 19 -9.26 -0.40 -0.96
N PRO A 20 -10.17 0.52 -0.56
CA PRO A 20 -10.88 1.39 -1.51
C PRO A 20 -9.91 2.28 -2.29
N ARG A 21 -8.84 2.76 -1.65
CA ARG A 21 -7.79 3.59 -2.26
C ARG A 21 -7.06 2.89 -3.39
N ARG A 22 -6.70 1.62 -3.19
CA ARG A 22 -6.06 0.80 -4.25
C ARG A 22 -6.99 0.53 -5.42
N ARG A 23 -8.27 0.30 -5.14
CA ARG A 23 -9.30 0.14 -6.18
C ARG A 23 -9.46 1.42 -7.02
N GLU A 24 -9.53 2.58 -6.36
CA GLU A 24 -9.61 3.88 -7.03
C GLU A 24 -8.38 4.12 -7.92
N LEU A 25 -7.17 3.88 -7.40
CA LEU A 25 -5.93 4.05 -8.15
C LEU A 25 -5.82 3.06 -9.33
N LEU A 26 -6.23 1.79 -9.16
CA LEU A 26 -6.22 0.83 -10.27
C LEU A 26 -7.19 1.22 -11.38
N SER A 27 -8.31 1.90 -11.07
CA SER A 27 -9.26 2.38 -12.07
C SER A 27 -8.67 3.43 -13.02
N LEU A 28 -7.54 4.06 -12.68
CA LEU A 28 -6.79 4.93 -13.59
C LEU A 28 -6.06 4.15 -14.70
N VAL A 29 -5.79 2.87 -14.47
CA VAL A 29 -5.09 1.97 -15.42
C VAL A 29 -6.08 1.20 -16.26
N THR A 30 -7.13 0.66 -15.62
CA THR A 30 -8.17 -0.16 -16.27
C THR A 30 -9.48 -0.07 -15.50
N ASP A 31 -10.59 0.00 -16.24
CA ASP A 31 -11.95 -0.07 -15.65
C ASP A 31 -12.44 -1.52 -15.51
N ASN A 32 -11.74 -2.48 -16.13
CA ASN A 32 -12.15 -3.89 -16.18
C ASN A 32 -11.27 -4.72 -15.22
N PHE A 33 -11.62 -4.71 -13.95
CA PHE A 33 -11.01 -5.58 -12.93
C PHE A 33 -12.04 -5.96 -11.87
N GLU A 34 -11.75 -7.04 -11.17
CA GLU A 34 -12.53 -7.52 -10.02
C GLU A 34 -11.71 -7.38 -8.74
N VAL A 35 -12.41 -7.34 -7.63
CA VAL A 35 -11.80 -7.37 -6.29
C VAL A 35 -12.10 -8.74 -5.68
N LEU A 36 -11.05 -9.51 -5.41
CA LEU A 36 -11.12 -10.73 -4.63
C LEU A 36 -10.15 -10.64 -3.46
N THR A 37 -10.58 -11.08 -2.29
CA THR A 37 -9.72 -11.16 -1.11
C THR A 37 -9.68 -12.58 -0.61
N ALA A 38 -8.51 -13.03 -0.17
CA ALA A 38 -8.36 -14.25 0.59
C ALA A 38 -8.00 -13.89 2.04
N ASP A 39 -8.36 -14.77 2.93
CA ASP A 39 -8.00 -14.62 4.35
C ASP A 39 -6.51 -14.90 4.53
N VAL A 40 -5.77 -13.89 4.97
CA VAL A 40 -4.33 -13.97 5.26
C VAL A 40 -4.12 -13.44 6.67
N ASP A 41 -3.51 -14.22 7.53
CA ASP A 41 -3.09 -13.77 8.86
C ASP A 41 -1.83 -12.90 8.72
N GLU A 42 -2.06 -11.61 8.38
CA GLU A 42 -0.99 -10.63 8.18
C GLU A 42 -0.14 -10.47 9.45
N ARG A 43 -0.79 -10.48 10.63
CA ARG A 43 -0.10 -10.31 11.91
C ARG A 43 0.83 -11.47 12.23
N ALA A 44 0.38 -12.71 12.01
CA ALA A 44 1.25 -13.88 12.20
C ALA A 44 2.42 -13.87 11.21
N ALA A 45 2.19 -13.41 9.97
CA ALA A 45 3.24 -13.26 8.97
C ALA A 45 4.26 -12.19 9.36
N GLU A 46 3.82 -11.03 9.85
CA GLU A 46 4.69 -9.94 10.33
C GLU A 46 5.57 -10.39 11.50
N ILE A 47 4.99 -11.05 12.51
CA ILE A 47 5.73 -11.59 13.66
C ILE A 47 6.81 -12.57 13.19
N LYS A 48 6.46 -13.47 12.28
CA LYS A 48 7.42 -14.43 11.74
C LYS A 48 8.55 -13.74 10.97
N MET A 49 8.23 -12.73 10.16
CA MET A 49 9.24 -11.97 9.42
C MET A 49 10.19 -11.22 10.36
N GLU A 50 9.69 -10.69 11.47
CA GLU A 50 10.51 -10.06 12.52
C GLU A 50 11.45 -11.09 13.17
N GLU A 51 10.94 -12.27 13.56
CA GLU A 51 11.74 -13.38 14.12
C GLU A 51 12.83 -13.86 13.14
N ASP A 52 12.51 -13.91 11.84
CA ASP A 52 13.42 -14.32 10.76
C ASP A 52 14.41 -13.20 10.37
N GLY A 53 14.31 -12.01 10.96
CA GLY A 53 15.19 -10.86 10.71
C GLY A 53 14.98 -10.22 9.34
N VAL A 54 13.77 -10.29 8.78
CA VAL A 54 13.45 -9.64 7.51
C VAL A 54 13.53 -8.13 7.67
N PRO A 55 14.29 -7.41 6.81
CA PRO A 55 14.37 -5.96 6.90
C PRO A 55 12.99 -5.30 6.76
N ALA A 56 12.73 -4.23 7.54
CA ALA A 56 11.45 -3.50 7.53
C ALA A 56 10.99 -3.13 6.10
N LEU A 57 11.94 -2.73 5.26
CA LEU A 57 11.69 -2.37 3.85
C LEU A 57 11.12 -3.52 3.00
N ARG A 58 11.34 -4.77 3.40
CA ARG A 58 10.91 -5.95 2.64
C ARG A 58 9.58 -6.53 3.14
N VAL A 59 9.08 -6.08 4.28
CA VAL A 59 7.86 -6.62 4.90
C VAL A 59 6.64 -6.41 4.00
N SER A 60 6.44 -5.19 3.49
CA SER A 60 5.32 -4.89 2.58
C SER A 60 5.36 -5.72 1.29
N GLU A 61 6.56 -6.03 0.79
CA GLU A 61 6.74 -6.89 -0.39
C GLU A 61 6.28 -8.33 -0.12
N HIS A 62 6.68 -8.90 1.02
CA HIS A 62 6.26 -10.25 1.42
C HIS A 62 4.74 -10.33 1.68
N LEU A 63 4.16 -9.32 2.33
CA LEU A 63 2.71 -9.27 2.55
C LEU A 63 1.93 -9.12 1.24
N ALA A 64 2.44 -8.32 0.29
CA ALA A 64 1.86 -8.20 -1.04
C ALA A 64 1.87 -9.55 -1.79
N GLU A 65 2.97 -10.29 -1.68
CA GLU A 65 3.12 -11.62 -2.25
C GLU A 65 2.13 -12.60 -1.64
N LEU A 66 2.06 -12.68 -0.31
CA LEU A 66 1.11 -13.55 0.41
C LEU A 66 -0.34 -13.28 0.00
N LYS A 67 -0.75 -12.01 -0.10
CA LYS A 67 -2.10 -11.62 -0.53
C LYS A 67 -2.39 -12.05 -1.97
N ALA A 68 -1.46 -11.79 -2.89
CA ALA A 68 -1.62 -12.17 -4.29
C ALA A 68 -1.66 -13.69 -4.45
N GLU A 69 -0.77 -14.41 -3.78
CA GLU A 69 -0.67 -15.87 -3.84
C GLU A 69 -1.92 -16.54 -3.24
N ALA A 70 -2.42 -16.04 -2.11
CA ALA A 70 -3.62 -16.57 -1.50
C ALA A 70 -4.82 -16.52 -2.45
N VAL A 71 -5.03 -15.40 -3.15
CA VAL A 71 -6.09 -15.28 -4.18
C VAL A 71 -5.77 -16.15 -5.40
N PHE A 72 -4.52 -16.12 -5.91
CA PHE A 72 -4.12 -16.89 -7.09
C PHE A 72 -4.33 -18.39 -6.89
N ASN A 73 -4.11 -18.91 -5.68
CA ASN A 73 -4.28 -20.32 -5.35
C ASN A 73 -5.75 -20.76 -5.24
N THR A 74 -6.73 -19.83 -5.18
CA THR A 74 -8.15 -20.15 -5.26
C THR A 74 -8.63 -20.43 -6.69
N LEU A 75 -7.86 -20.00 -7.70
CA LEU A 75 -8.20 -20.13 -9.10
C LEU A 75 -7.86 -21.54 -9.63
N ILE A 76 -8.69 -22.07 -10.53
CA ILE A 76 -8.35 -23.28 -11.29
C ILE A 76 -7.29 -22.98 -12.34
N GLU A 77 -6.57 -24.00 -12.84
CA GLU A 77 -5.42 -23.81 -13.74
C GLU A 77 -5.75 -23.01 -15.02
N GLU A 78 -6.93 -23.21 -15.61
CA GLU A 78 -7.38 -22.47 -16.78
C GLU A 78 -7.58 -20.97 -16.45
N GLU A 79 -8.12 -20.66 -15.28
CA GLU A 79 -8.27 -19.28 -14.80
C GLU A 79 -6.91 -18.64 -14.48
N LYS A 80 -5.98 -19.37 -13.87
CA LYS A 80 -4.63 -18.89 -13.60
C LYS A 80 -3.91 -18.43 -14.86
N GLU A 81 -4.00 -19.22 -15.95
CA GLU A 81 -3.38 -18.87 -17.23
C GLU A 81 -4.00 -17.61 -17.86
N ASN A 82 -5.30 -17.39 -17.63
CA ASN A 82 -6.06 -16.30 -18.22
C ASN A 82 -6.29 -15.10 -17.27
N SER A 83 -5.64 -15.07 -16.11
CA SER A 83 -5.78 -14.00 -15.13
C SER A 83 -4.47 -13.26 -14.87
N ILE A 84 -4.63 -12.04 -14.35
CA ILE A 84 -3.59 -11.23 -13.73
C ILE A 84 -4.07 -10.93 -12.30
N VAL A 85 -3.38 -11.46 -11.30
CA VAL A 85 -3.69 -11.21 -9.88
C VAL A 85 -2.68 -10.24 -9.31
N ILE A 86 -3.16 -9.15 -8.72
CA ILE A 86 -2.33 -8.06 -8.19
C ILE A 86 -2.58 -7.95 -6.68
N GLY A 87 -1.55 -8.22 -5.89
CA GLY A 87 -1.51 -7.97 -4.45
C GLY A 87 -0.64 -6.75 -4.15
N ALA A 88 -0.98 -6.04 -3.09
CA ALA A 88 -0.17 -4.94 -2.59
C ALA A 88 -0.27 -4.81 -1.09
N ASP A 89 0.81 -4.31 -0.47
CA ASP A 89 0.85 -3.91 0.92
C ASP A 89 1.70 -2.66 1.10
N THR A 90 1.47 -1.90 2.19
CA THR A 90 2.13 -0.61 2.42
C THR A 90 2.59 -0.51 3.86
N SER A 91 3.87 -0.21 4.06
CA SER A 91 4.49 0.04 5.36
C SER A 91 4.97 1.49 5.44
N VAL A 92 4.80 2.10 6.62
CA VAL A 92 5.43 3.37 7.02
C VAL A 92 6.61 3.03 7.91
N ILE A 93 7.80 3.55 7.60
CA ILE A 93 9.06 3.13 8.23
C ILE A 93 9.85 4.37 8.66
N LEU A 94 10.19 4.46 9.94
CA LEU A 94 11.13 5.44 10.49
C LEU A 94 12.18 4.70 11.31
N ASP A 95 13.48 4.97 11.05
CA ASP A 95 14.60 4.35 11.78
C ASP A 95 14.53 2.81 11.84
N ASN A 96 14.12 2.18 10.74
CA ASN A 96 13.91 0.73 10.61
C ASN A 96 12.77 0.16 11.48
N ILE A 97 11.92 1.02 12.06
CA ILE A 97 10.72 0.63 12.81
C ILE A 97 9.52 0.79 11.88
N ILE A 98 8.68 -0.25 11.81
CA ILE A 98 7.43 -0.21 11.05
C ILE A 98 6.32 0.37 11.93
N PHE A 99 5.67 1.40 11.41
CA PHE A 99 4.48 2.01 12.01
C PHE A 99 3.23 1.40 11.38
N GLY A 100 2.59 0.51 12.11
CA GLY A 100 1.34 -0.14 11.71
C GLY A 100 0.12 0.78 11.78
N LYS A 101 -1.07 0.19 11.88
CA LYS A 101 -2.31 0.91 12.16
C LYS A 101 -2.43 1.12 13.66
N PRO A 102 -2.66 2.35 14.15
CA PRO A 102 -2.84 2.58 15.58
C PRO A 102 -4.09 1.86 16.11
N ALA A 103 -3.96 1.18 17.24
CA ALA A 103 -5.05 0.43 17.87
C ALA A 103 -6.04 1.37 18.60
N ASP A 104 -5.54 2.49 19.09
CA ASP A 104 -6.33 3.46 19.87
C ASP A 104 -5.81 4.89 19.69
N ARG A 105 -6.47 5.82 20.40
CA ARG A 105 -6.13 7.26 20.37
C ARG A 105 -4.71 7.54 20.86
N GLU A 106 -4.31 6.91 21.95
CA GLU A 106 -3.00 7.15 22.57
C GLU A 106 -1.89 6.71 21.63
N GLU A 107 -2.02 5.54 21.02
CA GLU A 107 -1.07 5.06 20.02
C GLU A 107 -1.03 5.96 18.78
N ALA A 108 -2.18 6.46 18.30
CA ALA A 108 -2.24 7.38 17.18
C ALA A 108 -1.52 8.72 17.49
N VAL A 109 -1.73 9.30 18.68
CA VAL A 109 -1.04 10.53 19.12
C VAL A 109 0.47 10.30 19.19
N ASN A 110 0.89 9.19 19.80
CA ASN A 110 2.31 8.85 19.93
C ASN A 110 2.96 8.65 18.57
N MET A 111 2.33 7.90 17.68
CA MET A 111 2.81 7.60 16.34
C MET A 111 2.99 8.87 15.49
N LEU A 112 1.95 9.71 15.41
CA LEU A 112 2.00 10.96 14.64
C LEU A 112 2.97 11.99 15.23
N SER A 113 3.13 12.00 16.55
CA SER A 113 4.11 12.84 17.22
C SER A 113 5.55 12.40 16.93
N LEU A 114 5.81 11.08 16.89
CA LEU A 114 7.13 10.54 16.54
C LEU A 114 7.48 10.80 15.07
N LEU A 115 6.52 10.80 14.16
CA LEU A 115 6.75 11.12 12.75
C LEU A 115 6.96 12.63 12.52
N SER A 116 6.43 13.50 13.40
CA SER A 116 6.53 14.96 13.26
C SER A 116 7.99 15.43 13.37
N GLY A 117 8.39 16.33 12.46
CA GLY A 117 9.77 16.84 12.35
C GLY A 117 10.75 15.85 11.71
N HIS A 118 10.30 14.66 11.33
CA HIS A 118 11.15 13.63 10.74
C HIS A 118 10.77 13.32 9.30
N THR A 119 11.74 12.76 8.56
CA THR A 119 11.52 12.16 7.25
C THR A 119 11.42 10.65 7.44
N HIS A 120 10.28 10.10 7.08
CA HIS A 120 10.02 8.67 7.11
C HIS A 120 9.81 8.13 5.70
N MET A 121 9.90 6.82 5.53
CA MET A 121 9.70 6.13 4.27
C MET A 121 8.31 5.50 4.21
N VAL A 122 7.64 5.66 3.09
CA VAL A 122 6.47 4.88 2.71
C VAL A 122 6.89 3.89 1.64
N ALA A 123 6.84 2.60 1.96
CA ALA A 123 7.22 1.52 1.07
C ALA A 123 5.97 0.70 0.72
N THR A 124 5.62 0.63 -0.58
CA THR A 124 4.55 -0.24 -1.05
C THR A 124 5.12 -1.38 -1.86
N GLY A 125 4.98 -2.59 -1.33
CA GLY A 125 5.23 -3.83 -2.05
C GLY A 125 4.07 -4.15 -2.99
N VAL A 126 4.39 -4.63 -4.18
CA VAL A 126 3.41 -5.10 -5.17
C VAL A 126 3.85 -6.44 -5.72
N CYS A 127 2.93 -7.40 -5.75
CA CYS A 127 3.13 -8.69 -6.39
C CYS A 127 2.09 -8.89 -7.50
N VAL A 128 2.55 -9.33 -8.66
CA VAL A 128 1.69 -9.61 -9.83
C VAL A 128 1.94 -11.04 -10.29
N PHE A 129 0.89 -11.86 -10.31
CA PHE A 129 0.86 -13.14 -11.02
C PHE A 129 0.18 -12.98 -12.36
N ALA A 130 0.80 -13.45 -13.44
CA ALA A 130 0.23 -13.45 -14.79
C ALA A 130 0.50 -14.81 -15.46
N GLY A 131 -0.41 -15.77 -15.29
CA GLY A 131 -0.18 -17.16 -15.64
C GLY A 131 0.96 -17.73 -14.80
N LYS A 132 2.03 -18.21 -15.47
CA LYS A 132 3.24 -18.77 -14.81
C LYS A 132 4.25 -17.70 -14.42
N ASN A 133 4.06 -16.46 -14.83
CA ASN A 133 4.98 -15.39 -14.54
C ASN A 133 4.60 -14.71 -13.22
N LYS A 134 5.62 -14.39 -12.43
CA LYS A 134 5.50 -13.63 -11.18
C LYS A 134 6.44 -12.45 -11.25
N LEU A 135 5.94 -11.28 -10.89
CA LEU A 135 6.72 -10.07 -10.69
C LEU A 135 6.48 -9.56 -9.28
N VAL A 136 7.55 -9.18 -8.59
CA VAL A 136 7.49 -8.54 -7.27
C VAL A 136 8.39 -7.32 -7.30
N PHE A 137 7.91 -6.20 -6.76
CA PHE A 137 8.70 -4.99 -6.61
C PHE A 137 8.21 -4.16 -5.43
N THR A 138 9.09 -3.30 -4.92
CA THR A 138 8.75 -2.29 -3.90
C THR A 138 8.97 -0.90 -4.49
N GLU A 139 8.03 0.01 -4.26
CA GLU A 139 8.17 1.44 -4.51
C GLU A 139 8.37 2.17 -3.19
N GLU A 140 9.34 3.09 -3.17
CA GLU A 140 9.74 3.82 -1.97
C GLU A 140 9.53 5.32 -2.19
N THR A 141 8.99 5.99 -1.18
CA THR A 141 8.77 7.44 -1.21
C THR A 141 9.09 8.01 0.16
N LEU A 142 9.90 9.05 0.20
CA LEU A 142 10.20 9.78 1.43
C LEU A 142 9.12 10.83 1.70
N VAL A 143 8.64 10.88 2.93
CA VAL A 143 7.66 11.85 3.40
C VAL A 143 8.22 12.57 4.61
N GLU A 144 8.32 13.89 4.54
CA GLU A 144 8.73 14.75 5.64
C GLU A 144 7.51 15.39 6.28
N PHE A 145 7.37 15.25 7.61
CA PHE A 145 6.33 15.93 8.37
C PHE A 145 6.80 17.28 8.89
N ASN A 146 5.84 18.19 9.11
CA ASN A 146 6.08 19.44 9.81
C ASN A 146 6.55 19.19 11.24
N GLU A 147 7.27 20.18 11.81
CA GLU A 147 7.76 20.14 13.20
C GLU A 147 6.60 19.99 14.20
N LEU A 148 6.85 19.34 15.34
CA LEU A 148 5.89 19.13 16.40
C LEU A 148 5.69 20.41 17.25
N ASP A 149 5.24 21.50 16.62
CA ASP A 149 4.87 22.73 17.29
C ASP A 149 3.42 22.68 17.86
N ASP A 150 2.95 23.74 18.45
CA ASP A 150 1.61 23.77 19.06
C ASP A 150 0.49 23.65 18.01
N TYR A 151 0.71 24.15 16.80
CA TYR A 151 -0.24 23.98 15.70
C TYR A 151 -0.30 22.51 15.26
N GLN A 152 0.83 21.87 15.07
CA GLN A 152 0.92 20.45 14.67
C GLN A 152 0.27 19.54 15.72
N LYS A 153 0.49 19.79 17.03
CA LYS A 153 -0.16 19.05 18.11
C LYS A 153 -1.69 19.18 18.06
N ALA A 154 -2.21 20.42 17.91
CA ALA A 154 -3.65 20.65 17.79
C ALA A 154 -4.23 19.98 16.53
N LEU A 155 -3.50 19.99 15.43
CA LEU A 155 -3.88 19.33 14.19
C LEU A 155 -3.94 17.80 14.35
N ILE A 156 -2.95 17.18 15.02
CA ILE A 156 -2.94 15.74 15.32
C ILE A 156 -4.20 15.35 16.09
N GLU A 157 -4.52 16.08 17.17
CA GLU A 157 -5.71 15.82 17.99
C GLU A 157 -7.00 15.92 17.16
N ALA A 158 -7.15 17.00 16.37
CA ALA A 158 -8.30 17.18 15.50
C ALA A 158 -8.41 16.12 14.41
N TYR A 159 -7.28 15.67 13.87
CA TYR A 159 -7.24 14.62 12.86
C TYR A 159 -7.67 13.26 13.44
N ILE A 160 -7.21 12.93 14.65
CA ILE A 160 -7.59 11.70 15.34
C ILE A 160 -9.10 11.68 15.64
N ASP A 161 -9.71 12.84 15.99
CA ASP A 161 -11.15 12.97 16.23
C ASP A 161 -12.00 12.62 14.98
N THR A 162 -11.43 12.68 13.78
CA THR A 162 -12.12 12.25 12.55
C THR A 162 -12.28 10.72 12.45
N GLY A 163 -11.53 9.94 13.24
CA GLY A 163 -11.45 8.48 13.12
C GLY A 163 -10.63 8.00 11.92
N SER A 164 -10.15 8.90 11.07
CA SER A 164 -9.42 8.57 9.83
C SER A 164 -8.07 7.86 10.04
N PRO A 165 -7.29 8.09 11.12
CA PRO A 165 -6.01 7.43 11.35
C PRO A 165 -6.05 5.90 11.46
N PHE A 166 -7.13 5.34 11.99
CA PHE A 166 -7.16 3.95 12.49
C PHE A 166 -7.16 2.86 11.41
N ASP A 167 -7.38 3.21 10.15
CA ASP A 167 -7.32 2.25 9.03
C ASP A 167 -6.03 2.35 8.19
N LYS A 168 -5.07 3.17 8.63
CA LYS A 168 -3.88 3.53 7.85
C LYS A 168 -2.57 3.20 8.56
N ALA A 169 -1.62 2.61 7.84
CA ALA A 169 -0.25 2.47 8.31
C ALA A 169 0.34 3.87 8.62
N GLY A 170 1.07 3.98 9.73
CA GLY A 170 1.60 5.27 10.20
C GLY A 170 0.54 6.24 10.73
N GLY A 171 -0.74 5.83 10.77
CA GLY A 171 -1.83 6.63 11.33
C GLY A 171 -2.20 7.87 10.50
N TYR A 172 -1.84 7.98 9.22
CA TYR A 172 -2.22 9.13 8.40
C TYR A 172 -2.55 8.76 6.95
N GLY A 173 -3.38 9.62 6.32
CA GLY A 173 -3.68 9.57 4.90
C GLY A 173 -3.40 10.90 4.22
N ILE A 174 -2.65 10.86 3.12
CA ILE A 174 -2.27 12.07 2.38
C ILE A 174 -3.41 12.64 1.52
N GLN A 175 -4.50 11.91 1.37
CA GLN A 175 -5.69 12.34 0.60
C GLN A 175 -6.74 13.07 1.44
N ASP A 176 -6.62 13.04 2.76
CA ASP A 176 -7.54 13.66 3.71
C ASP A 176 -6.84 14.75 4.55
N MET A 177 -7.39 15.06 5.71
CA MET A 177 -6.82 16.05 6.63
C MET A 177 -5.38 15.75 7.05
N GLY A 178 -4.94 14.47 6.97
CA GLY A 178 -3.56 14.08 7.22
C GLY A 178 -2.55 14.69 6.24
N ALA A 179 -3.00 15.19 5.08
CA ALA A 179 -2.14 15.97 4.18
C ALA A 179 -1.53 17.21 4.84
N LEU A 180 -2.22 17.80 5.82
CA LEU A 180 -1.74 18.99 6.53
C LEU A 180 -0.55 18.69 7.46
N LEU A 181 -0.35 17.44 7.84
CA LEU A 181 0.82 16.99 8.61
C LEU A 181 2.10 16.99 7.76
N VAL A 182 1.94 16.84 6.43
CA VAL A 182 3.04 16.65 5.49
C VAL A 182 3.64 17.98 5.07
N LYS A 183 4.96 18.10 5.17
CA LYS A 183 5.76 19.23 4.70
C LYS A 183 6.24 19.02 3.26
N ARG A 184 6.67 17.80 2.94
CA ARG A 184 7.28 17.45 1.65
C ARG A 184 7.15 15.96 1.34
N ILE A 185 7.09 15.65 0.04
CA ILE A 185 7.21 14.29 -0.51
C ILE A 185 8.39 14.29 -1.48
N ASP A 186 9.17 13.22 -1.46
CA ASP A 186 10.21 12.93 -2.44
C ASP A 186 10.00 11.51 -2.98
N GLY A 187 9.38 11.40 -4.16
CA GLY A 187 8.98 10.14 -4.81
C GLY A 187 7.58 10.16 -5.39
N ASP A 188 6.91 9.02 -5.41
CA ASP A 188 5.57 8.84 -6.00
C ASP A 188 4.46 9.11 -4.99
N TYR A 189 3.62 10.13 -5.26
CA TYR A 189 2.43 10.44 -4.46
C TYR A 189 1.46 9.25 -4.39
N ALA A 190 1.24 8.54 -5.50
CA ALA A 190 0.32 7.40 -5.52
C ALA A 190 0.83 6.23 -4.65
N ASN A 191 2.17 6.10 -4.53
CA ASN A 191 2.78 5.18 -3.58
C ASN A 191 2.42 5.56 -2.12
N VAL A 192 2.47 6.84 -1.76
CA VAL A 192 2.07 7.30 -0.41
C VAL A 192 0.58 7.04 -0.14
N VAL A 193 -0.28 7.13 -1.15
CA VAL A 193 -1.70 6.74 -1.05
C VAL A 193 -1.86 5.22 -0.81
N GLY A 194 -0.84 4.43 -1.19
CA GLY A 194 -0.77 2.99 -0.96
C GLY A 194 -0.77 2.11 -2.22
N PHE A 195 -0.53 2.69 -3.41
CA PHE A 195 -0.45 1.91 -4.66
C PHE A 195 0.33 2.66 -5.76
N PRO A 196 1.57 2.23 -6.11
CA PRO A 196 2.42 2.90 -7.09
C PRO A 196 1.93 2.64 -8.52
N VAL A 197 0.78 3.23 -8.85
CA VAL A 197 0.00 2.93 -10.07
C VAL A 197 0.75 3.26 -11.35
N SER A 198 1.62 4.28 -11.33
CA SER A 198 2.44 4.66 -12.50
C SER A 198 3.44 3.55 -12.87
N ARG A 199 4.16 3.02 -11.89
CA ARG A 199 5.10 1.90 -12.07
C ARG A 199 4.36 0.63 -12.44
N LEU A 200 3.28 0.31 -11.71
CA LEU A 200 2.45 -0.87 -11.97
C LEU A 200 1.94 -0.89 -13.43
N ALA A 201 1.45 0.23 -13.96
CA ALA A 201 0.96 0.30 -15.35
C ALA A 201 2.06 -0.05 -16.38
N ARG A 202 3.29 0.39 -16.14
CA ARG A 202 4.45 0.08 -16.99
C ARG A 202 4.83 -1.40 -16.91
N GLU A 203 4.88 -1.96 -15.69
CA GLU A 203 5.19 -3.37 -15.48
C GLU A 203 4.13 -4.29 -16.09
N LEU A 204 2.86 -4.00 -15.91
CA LEU A 204 1.78 -4.72 -16.57
C LEU A 204 1.90 -4.68 -18.09
N SER A 205 2.23 -3.52 -18.66
CA SER A 205 2.45 -3.39 -20.11
C SER A 205 3.62 -4.24 -20.63
N ASN A 206 4.64 -4.49 -19.79
CA ASN A 206 5.78 -5.33 -20.14
C ASN A 206 5.46 -6.83 -20.02
N MET A 207 4.64 -7.22 -19.05
CA MET A 207 4.27 -8.62 -18.82
C MET A 207 3.30 -9.19 -19.87
N VAL A 208 2.61 -8.35 -20.63
CA VAL A 208 1.54 -8.74 -21.57
C VAL A 208 2.03 -8.70 -23.04
N LYS A 209 3.26 -8.28 -23.26
CA LYS A 209 3.91 -8.38 -24.58
C LYS A 209 4.35 -9.81 -24.87
#